data_a53484572a26e2406783b630921be1b6
#
_entry.id   a53484572a26e2406783b630921be1b6
#
_cell.length_a   1.000
_cell.length_b   1.000
_cell.length_c   1.000
_cell.angle_alpha   90.00
_cell.angle_beta   90.00
_cell.angle_gamma   90.00
#
_symmetry.space_group_name_H-M   'P 1'
#
loop_
_entity.id
_entity.type
_entity.pdbx_description
1 polymer ?
#
loop_
_entity_poly.entity_id
_entity_poly.type
_entity_poly.pdbx_seq_one_letter_code
_entity_poly.pdbx_strand_id
1 'polypeptide(L)'
;MAGTLYLCATPIGNLEDMTFRAVRILKEVDLIAAEDTRNSIKLLNHFEIKTKMTSYHEYNKVDKAVYLVNKLKEGLNIAVITDAGTPGISDPGEELVRQCYEAGITVTSLPGACACITALTMSGQPTKRFAFEAFLPYDKKERAQILENLRNETRTIIIYEAPHHLKKTLKECREYLGNRNMTVCKELTKRYEQKRKSTLDEMIAYYEENEPRGEYVLIFEGKSLQELKEEKQQEWNQLTVPEHMDHYLEKGMDKKSAMKQVAKDRGVSKRDIYQELLKK
;
A
#
# COMPACT_ATOMS: atom_id res chain seq x y z
N MET A 1 21.53 1.79 30.91
CA MET A 1 21.10 1.06 29.69
C MET A 1 20.20 1.98 28.89
N ALA A 2 20.23 1.95 27.56
CA ALA A 2 19.31 2.72 26.76
C ALA A 2 17.86 2.22 26.97
N GLY A 3 16.90 3.11 26.84
CA GLY A 3 15.47 2.77 26.87
C GLY A 3 15.01 2.07 25.61
N THR A 4 13.72 1.76 25.54
CA THR A 4 13.06 1.08 24.41
C THR A 4 12.08 2.01 23.71
N LEU A 5 12.08 2.00 22.37
CA LEU A 5 11.06 2.62 21.55
C LEU A 5 9.91 1.63 21.32
N TYR A 6 8.70 2.06 21.62
CA TYR A 6 7.46 1.30 21.38
C TYR A 6 6.62 1.99 20.31
N LEU A 7 6.30 1.28 19.22
CA LEU A 7 5.29 1.73 18.26
C LEU A 7 3.93 1.17 18.71
N CYS A 8 3.03 2.06 19.13
CA CYS A 8 1.75 1.68 19.70
C CYS A 8 0.62 2.05 18.73
N ALA A 9 -0.01 1.04 18.14
CA ALA A 9 -1.18 1.26 17.32
C ALA A 9 -2.34 1.86 18.14
N THR A 10 -3.02 2.84 17.56
CA THR A 10 -4.25 3.46 18.09
C THR A 10 -5.46 3.00 17.29
N PRO A 11 -6.68 3.14 17.83
CA PRO A 11 -7.89 2.78 17.10
C PRO A 11 -8.05 3.54 15.79
N ILE A 12 -8.61 2.86 14.78
CA ILE A 12 -8.93 3.47 13.47
C ILE A 12 -10.40 3.92 13.37
N GLY A 13 -11.13 3.90 14.48
CA GLY A 13 -12.53 4.32 14.53
C GLY A 13 -13.33 3.75 15.69
N ASN A 14 -12.87 2.66 16.32
CA ASN A 14 -13.51 2.02 17.45
C ASN A 14 -12.54 1.90 18.63
N LEU A 15 -12.86 2.52 19.76
CA LEU A 15 -12.02 2.51 20.96
C LEU A 15 -11.78 1.10 21.52
N GLU A 16 -12.68 0.14 21.25
CA GLU A 16 -12.54 -1.26 21.67
C GLU A 16 -11.40 -1.99 20.94
N ASP A 17 -10.90 -1.45 19.83
CA ASP A 17 -9.75 -1.99 19.10
C ASP A 17 -8.41 -1.66 19.78
N MET A 18 -8.43 -0.86 20.85
CA MET A 18 -7.24 -0.59 21.65
C MET A 18 -6.81 -1.82 22.42
N THR A 19 -5.58 -2.28 22.23
CA THR A 19 -5.11 -3.49 22.93
C THR A 19 -4.78 -3.23 24.38
N PHE A 20 -5.03 -4.19 25.27
CA PHE A 20 -4.61 -4.13 26.67
C PHE A 20 -3.10 -3.86 26.84
N ARG A 21 -2.29 -4.42 25.96
CA ARG A 21 -0.84 -4.22 25.95
C ARG A 21 -0.47 -2.78 25.60
N ALA A 22 -1.13 -2.17 24.62
CA ALA A 22 -0.88 -0.78 24.26
C ALA A 22 -1.26 0.17 25.41
N VAL A 23 -2.44 -0.03 26.03
CA VAL A 23 -2.86 0.76 27.21
C VAL A 23 -1.84 0.64 28.35
N ARG A 24 -1.37 -0.55 28.66
CA ARG A 24 -0.36 -0.78 29.70
C ARG A 24 0.96 -0.06 29.36
N ILE A 25 1.50 -0.25 28.16
CA ILE A 25 2.77 0.38 27.75
C ILE A 25 2.65 1.90 27.76
N LEU A 26 1.56 2.47 27.26
CA LEU A 26 1.33 3.92 27.29
C LEU A 26 1.25 4.49 28.72
N LYS A 27 0.85 3.70 29.72
CA LYS A 27 0.90 4.08 31.13
C LYS A 27 2.28 3.95 31.76
N GLU A 28 3.12 3.06 31.25
CA GLU A 28 4.43 2.70 31.83
C GLU A 28 5.59 3.51 31.25
N VAL A 29 5.50 4.00 30.00
CA VAL A 29 6.58 4.75 29.36
C VAL A 29 6.76 6.14 29.96
N ASP A 30 7.97 6.70 29.81
CA ASP A 30 8.33 8.02 30.34
C ASP A 30 7.79 9.16 29.47
N LEU A 31 7.60 8.89 28.17
CA LEU A 31 7.16 9.90 27.20
C LEU A 31 6.36 9.26 26.07
N ILE A 32 5.31 9.93 25.64
CA ILE A 32 4.55 9.58 24.43
C ILE A 32 4.85 10.63 23.35
N ALA A 33 5.34 10.18 22.19
CA ALA A 33 5.48 10.98 20.98
C ALA A 33 4.23 10.78 20.12
N ALA A 34 3.41 11.82 19.96
CA ALA A 34 2.11 11.78 19.30
C ALA A 34 2.10 12.67 18.06
N GLU A 35 1.42 12.23 17.00
CA GLU A 35 1.29 12.98 15.75
C GLU A 35 0.54 14.31 15.97
N ASP A 36 -0.68 14.26 16.47
CA ASP A 36 -1.41 15.43 16.96
C ASP A 36 -1.78 15.25 18.46
N THR A 37 -1.10 16.01 19.32
CA THR A 37 -1.33 15.94 20.76
C THR A 37 -2.74 16.36 21.17
N ARG A 38 -3.45 17.18 20.36
CA ARG A 38 -4.84 17.62 20.60
C ARG A 38 -5.85 16.49 20.37
N ASN A 39 -5.57 15.63 19.41
CA ASN A 39 -6.38 14.44 19.16
C ASN A 39 -6.05 13.33 20.14
N SER A 40 -4.77 13.07 20.34
CA SER A 40 -4.27 12.02 21.21
C SER A 40 -4.68 12.19 22.66
N ILE A 41 -4.79 13.44 23.19
CA ILE A 41 -5.22 13.67 24.58
C ILE A 41 -6.60 13.09 24.88
N LYS A 42 -7.52 13.07 23.88
CA LYS A 42 -8.86 12.51 24.04
C LYS A 42 -8.79 11.00 24.27
N LEU A 43 -7.96 10.31 23.46
CA LEU A 43 -7.71 8.87 23.58
C LEU A 43 -7.07 8.54 24.93
N LEU A 44 -6.01 9.28 25.30
CA LEU A 44 -5.29 9.02 26.55
C LEU A 44 -6.18 9.25 27.78
N ASN A 45 -7.01 10.30 27.76
CA ASN A 45 -7.98 10.56 28.83
C ASN A 45 -9.01 9.44 28.94
N HIS A 46 -9.51 8.89 27.82
CA HIS A 46 -10.47 7.80 27.83
C HIS A 46 -9.91 6.56 28.54
N PHE A 47 -8.63 6.23 28.35
CA PHE A 47 -7.96 5.10 28.98
C PHE A 47 -7.23 5.45 30.29
N GLU A 48 -7.45 6.66 30.83
CA GLU A 48 -6.82 7.15 32.06
C GLU A 48 -5.27 7.07 32.02
N ILE A 49 -4.69 7.43 30.87
CA ILE A 49 -3.24 7.49 30.66
C ILE A 49 -2.77 8.91 30.94
N LYS A 50 -1.87 9.06 31.94
CA LYS A 50 -1.37 10.38 32.43
C LYS A 50 0.06 10.67 31.96
N THR A 51 0.62 9.83 31.12
CA THR A 51 2.00 9.96 30.60
C THR A 51 2.15 11.25 29.80
N LYS A 52 3.28 11.92 29.99
CA LYS A 52 3.60 13.17 29.28
C LYS A 52 3.65 12.94 27.77
N MET A 53 3.15 13.91 27.00
CA MET A 53 3.21 13.88 25.54
C MET A 53 4.14 14.94 24.97
N THR A 54 4.66 14.65 23.78
CA THR A 54 5.33 15.59 22.88
C THR A 54 4.86 15.37 21.46
N SER A 55 4.91 16.40 20.60
CA SER A 55 4.54 16.26 19.19
C SER A 55 5.64 15.55 18.39
N TYR A 56 5.24 14.64 17.48
CA TYR A 56 6.11 14.00 16.50
C TYR A 56 5.29 13.76 15.20
N HIS A 57 5.42 14.64 14.23
CA HIS A 57 4.62 14.67 13.01
C HIS A 57 5.52 14.83 11.77
N GLU A 58 4.95 14.69 10.58
CA GLU A 58 5.66 14.71 9.30
C GLU A 58 6.59 15.92 9.13
N TYR A 59 6.16 17.12 9.56
CA TYR A 59 6.92 18.35 9.40
C TYR A 59 8.10 18.52 10.37
N ASN A 60 8.17 17.74 11.45
CA ASN A 60 9.27 17.81 12.41
C ASN A 60 10.02 16.48 12.58
N LYS A 61 9.67 15.46 11.80
CA LYS A 61 10.09 14.06 12.00
C LYS A 61 11.61 13.88 12.11
N VAL A 62 12.40 14.62 11.35
CA VAL A 62 13.87 14.47 11.33
C VAL A 62 14.50 15.02 12.61
N ASP A 63 14.29 16.29 12.92
CA ASP A 63 14.91 16.94 14.09
C ASP A 63 14.36 16.36 15.39
N LYS A 64 13.06 16.07 15.40
CA LYS A 64 12.40 15.51 16.58
C LYS A 64 12.83 14.06 16.82
N ALA A 65 13.13 13.28 15.77
CA ALA A 65 13.70 11.94 15.93
C ALA A 65 15.06 12.00 16.64
N VAL A 66 15.95 12.93 16.27
CA VAL A 66 17.22 13.12 16.96
C VAL A 66 17.02 13.40 18.45
N TYR A 67 16.07 14.29 18.80
CA TYR A 67 15.73 14.57 20.19
C TYR A 67 15.25 13.30 20.93
N LEU A 68 14.32 12.54 20.33
CA LEU A 68 13.77 11.34 20.95
C LEU A 68 14.82 10.23 21.10
N VAL A 69 15.69 10.04 20.10
CA VAL A 69 16.81 9.11 20.17
C VAL A 69 17.76 9.46 21.32
N ASN A 70 18.06 10.74 21.54
CA ASN A 70 18.88 11.16 22.67
C ASN A 70 18.22 10.83 24.02
N LYS A 71 16.89 11.03 24.13
CA LYS A 71 16.13 10.64 25.32
C LYS A 71 16.15 9.13 25.57
N LEU A 72 16.03 8.33 24.51
CA LEU A 72 16.17 6.88 24.58
C LEU A 72 17.58 6.46 25.04
N LYS A 73 18.64 7.13 24.56
CA LYS A 73 20.03 6.91 25.02
C LYS A 73 20.22 7.25 26.49
N GLU A 74 19.50 8.25 27.00
CA GLU A 74 19.46 8.62 28.43
C GLU A 74 18.76 7.56 29.31
N GLY A 75 18.10 6.56 28.69
CA GLY A 75 17.42 5.47 29.39
C GLY A 75 15.91 5.59 29.48
N LEU A 76 15.30 6.65 28.89
CA LEU A 76 13.84 6.80 28.88
C LEU A 76 13.21 5.81 27.90
N ASN A 77 12.08 5.21 28.31
CA ASN A 77 11.21 4.45 27.41
C ASN A 77 10.23 5.41 26.72
N ILE A 78 10.07 5.28 25.42
CA ILE A 78 9.22 6.18 24.63
C ILE A 78 8.23 5.37 23.81
N ALA A 79 6.96 5.78 23.80
CA ALA A 79 5.95 5.25 22.89
C ALA A 79 5.67 6.26 21.78
N VAL A 80 5.56 5.78 20.54
CA VAL A 80 5.03 6.56 19.40
C VAL A 80 3.60 6.12 19.14
N ILE A 81 2.72 7.09 18.97
CA ILE A 81 1.34 6.93 18.53
C ILE A 81 1.04 7.89 17.38
N THR A 82 0.11 7.49 16.51
CA THR A 82 -0.44 8.31 15.43
C THR A 82 -1.91 8.61 15.68
N ASP A 83 -2.51 9.46 14.88
CA ASP A 83 -3.91 9.83 15.04
C ASP A 83 -4.84 8.62 14.88
N ALA A 84 -4.48 7.68 13.99
CA ALA A 84 -5.23 6.44 13.78
C ALA A 84 -4.34 5.32 13.25
N GLY A 85 -4.41 4.13 13.84
CA GLY A 85 -3.74 2.93 13.32
C GLY A 85 -2.31 2.74 13.82
N THR A 86 -1.52 2.06 13.01
CA THR A 86 -0.16 1.61 13.35
C THR A 86 0.88 2.64 12.89
N PRO A 87 1.69 3.22 13.81
CA PRO A 87 2.75 4.15 13.46
C PRO A 87 3.72 3.60 12.40
N GLY A 88 4.12 4.44 11.45
CA GLY A 88 5.00 4.07 10.34
C GLY A 88 4.30 3.40 9.15
N ILE A 89 2.97 3.23 9.20
CA ILE A 89 2.17 2.74 8.06
C ILE A 89 1.34 3.92 7.53
N SER A 90 1.87 4.63 6.54
CA SER A 90 1.30 5.88 5.99
C SER A 90 1.30 7.07 6.97
N ASP A 91 2.01 6.95 8.06
CA ASP A 91 2.08 7.89 9.18
C ASP A 91 3.54 8.07 9.64
N PRO A 92 3.85 9.11 10.45
CA PRO A 92 5.18 9.27 11.02
C PRO A 92 5.61 8.07 11.87
N GLY A 93 6.89 7.66 11.73
CA GLY A 93 7.46 6.56 12.51
C GLY A 93 8.71 5.97 11.89
N GLU A 94 8.74 5.82 10.57
CA GLU A 94 9.84 5.21 9.82
C GLU A 94 11.19 5.86 10.14
N GLU A 95 11.26 7.19 10.07
CA GLU A 95 12.49 7.94 10.32
C GLU A 95 13.02 7.74 11.75
N LEU A 96 12.15 7.75 12.75
CA LEU A 96 12.55 7.53 14.14
C LEU A 96 13.04 6.08 14.34
N VAL A 97 12.37 5.11 13.74
CA VAL A 97 12.80 3.70 13.78
C VAL A 97 14.17 3.55 13.14
N ARG A 98 14.41 4.15 11.97
CA ARG A 98 15.70 4.14 11.28
C ARG A 98 16.82 4.69 12.17
N GLN A 99 16.62 5.87 12.76
CA GLN A 99 17.60 6.48 13.66
C GLN A 99 17.82 5.66 14.94
N CYS A 100 16.79 5.01 15.47
CA CYS A 100 16.93 4.09 16.61
C CYS A 100 17.81 2.88 16.26
N TYR A 101 17.62 2.27 15.08
CA TYR A 101 18.49 1.17 14.60
C TYR A 101 19.94 1.62 14.46
N GLU A 102 20.20 2.78 13.86
CA GLU A 102 21.53 3.35 13.71
C GLU A 102 22.20 3.63 15.09
N ALA A 103 21.40 3.92 16.10
CA ALA A 103 21.85 4.19 17.47
C ALA A 103 21.93 2.93 18.37
N GLY A 104 21.59 1.74 17.86
CA GLY A 104 21.56 0.51 18.63
C GLY A 104 20.47 0.45 19.71
N ILE A 105 19.37 1.20 19.54
CA ILE A 105 18.24 1.26 20.46
C ILE A 105 17.24 0.16 20.13
N THR A 106 16.74 -0.51 21.15
CA THR A 106 15.69 -1.52 21.01
C THR A 106 14.38 -0.88 20.54
N VAL A 107 13.79 -1.43 19.46
CA VAL A 107 12.50 -1.02 18.92
C VAL A 107 11.53 -2.20 19.00
N THR A 108 10.32 -1.95 19.48
CA THR A 108 9.24 -2.95 19.56
C THR A 108 7.94 -2.35 18.99
N SER A 109 7.33 -3.03 18.01
CA SER A 109 6.00 -2.68 17.53
C SER A 109 4.95 -3.56 18.21
N LEU A 110 3.90 -2.92 18.70
CA LEU A 110 2.77 -3.62 19.33
C LEU A 110 1.72 -3.94 18.26
N PRO A 111 1.28 -5.22 18.13
CA PRO A 111 0.16 -5.54 17.25
C PRO A 111 -1.08 -4.72 17.60
N GLY A 112 -1.79 -4.23 16.58
CA GLY A 112 -2.99 -3.45 16.79
C GLY A 112 -3.70 -3.09 15.49
N ALA A 113 -4.60 -2.12 15.53
CA ALA A 113 -5.41 -1.72 14.40
C ALA A 113 -4.55 -1.21 13.24
N CYS A 114 -4.87 -1.69 12.03
CA CYS A 114 -4.23 -1.28 10.79
C CYS A 114 -5.25 -1.35 9.64
N ALA A 115 -5.61 -0.21 9.09
CA ALA A 115 -6.71 -0.10 8.12
C ALA A 115 -6.47 -0.94 6.86
N CYS A 116 -5.25 -0.98 6.31
CA CYS A 116 -4.94 -1.75 5.11
C CYS A 116 -5.10 -3.26 5.33
N ILE A 117 -4.68 -3.79 6.48
CA ILE A 117 -4.82 -5.21 6.81
C ILE A 117 -6.29 -5.56 7.13
N THR A 118 -6.98 -4.71 7.89
CA THR A 118 -8.41 -4.88 8.18
C THR A 118 -9.24 -4.92 6.90
N ALA A 119 -9.01 -3.97 5.99
CA ALA A 119 -9.68 -3.93 4.70
C ALA A 119 -9.34 -5.16 3.82
N LEU A 120 -8.06 -5.54 3.74
CA LEU A 120 -7.61 -6.68 2.94
C LEU A 120 -8.30 -7.97 3.38
N THR A 121 -8.37 -8.24 4.70
CA THR A 121 -8.97 -9.47 5.24
C THR A 121 -10.47 -9.59 4.96
N MET A 122 -11.18 -8.47 4.85
CA MET A 122 -12.62 -8.46 4.56
C MET A 122 -12.96 -8.23 3.08
N SER A 123 -11.96 -7.97 2.22
CA SER A 123 -12.17 -7.61 0.81
C SER A 123 -12.64 -8.79 -0.07
N GLY A 124 -12.29 -10.01 0.32
CA GLY A 124 -12.47 -11.19 -0.54
C GLY A 124 -11.50 -11.23 -1.73
N GLN A 125 -10.41 -10.46 -1.70
CA GLN A 125 -9.31 -10.52 -2.66
C GLN A 125 -8.18 -11.44 -2.13
N PRO A 126 -7.26 -11.92 -2.99
CA PRO A 126 -6.13 -12.72 -2.55
C PRO A 126 -5.26 -11.98 -1.52
N THR A 127 -5.04 -12.60 -0.35
CA THR A 127 -4.33 -11.98 0.78
C THR A 127 -2.88 -12.39 0.91
N LYS A 128 -2.45 -13.45 0.18
CA LYS A 128 -1.10 -14.03 0.32
C LYS A 128 0.01 -13.08 -0.11
N ARG A 129 -0.25 -12.28 -1.14
CA ARG A 129 0.68 -11.29 -1.68
C ARG A 129 -0.09 -10.03 -2.01
N PHE A 130 0.35 -8.89 -1.50
CA PHE A 130 -0.26 -7.58 -1.76
C PHE A 130 0.81 -6.49 -1.87
N ALA A 131 0.44 -5.39 -2.49
CA ALA A 131 1.18 -4.13 -2.56
C ALA A 131 0.35 -3.05 -1.86
N PHE A 132 0.96 -2.29 -0.98
CA PHE A 132 0.35 -1.17 -0.29
C PHE A 132 0.98 0.13 -0.77
N GLU A 133 0.17 1.01 -1.34
CA GLU A 133 0.61 2.27 -1.96
C GLU A 133 0.25 3.50 -1.13
N ALA A 134 -0.29 3.30 0.09
CA ALA A 134 -0.75 4.39 0.95
C ALA A 134 -1.71 5.35 0.22
N PHE A 135 -1.58 6.68 0.43
CA PHE A 135 -2.25 7.69 -0.36
C PHE A 135 -1.44 8.01 -1.61
N LEU A 136 -2.09 8.01 -2.77
CA LEU A 136 -1.42 8.45 -4.00
C LEU A 136 -1.05 9.93 -3.92
N PRO A 137 0.12 10.35 -4.40
CA PRO A 137 0.59 11.73 -4.29
C PRO A 137 -0.33 12.71 -5.03
N TYR A 138 -0.31 13.98 -4.59
CA TYR A 138 -1.04 15.07 -5.24
C TYR A 138 -0.40 15.50 -6.56
N ASP A 139 0.92 15.39 -6.67
CA ASP A 139 1.63 15.69 -7.92
C ASP A 139 1.19 14.73 -9.03
N LYS A 140 0.72 15.31 -10.14
CA LYS A 140 0.14 14.56 -11.26
C LYS A 140 1.14 13.62 -11.92
N LYS A 141 2.41 14.06 -12.03
CA LYS A 141 3.45 13.28 -12.72
C LYS A 141 3.88 12.07 -11.87
N GLU A 142 4.11 12.28 -10.59
CA GLU A 142 4.45 11.23 -9.66
C GLU A 142 3.32 10.21 -9.54
N ARG A 143 2.08 10.70 -9.40
CA ARG A 143 0.87 9.88 -9.35
C ARG A 143 0.69 9.01 -10.60
N ALA A 144 0.87 9.61 -11.80
CA ALA A 144 0.81 8.88 -13.05
C ALA A 144 1.90 7.81 -13.16
N GLN A 145 3.11 8.09 -12.67
CA GLN A 145 4.21 7.14 -12.66
C GLN A 145 3.91 5.94 -11.75
N ILE A 146 3.34 6.17 -10.56
CA ILE A 146 2.94 5.09 -9.65
C ILE A 146 1.85 4.22 -10.31
N LEU A 147 0.81 4.85 -10.87
CA LEU A 147 -0.28 4.12 -11.53
C LEU A 147 0.22 3.32 -12.75
N GLU A 148 1.15 3.86 -13.53
CA GLU A 148 1.78 3.12 -14.63
C GLU A 148 2.57 1.90 -14.12
N ASN A 149 3.32 2.05 -13.03
CA ASN A 149 4.04 0.93 -12.41
C ASN A 149 3.09 -0.19 -11.93
N LEU A 150 1.88 0.19 -11.50
CA LEU A 150 0.84 -0.73 -11.06
C LEU A 150 0.07 -1.40 -12.22
N ARG A 151 0.20 -0.94 -13.46
CA ARG A 151 -0.50 -1.46 -14.63
C ARG A 151 -0.43 -2.99 -14.73
N ASN A 152 0.74 -3.55 -14.50
CA ASN A 152 1.02 -4.98 -14.59
C ASN A 152 1.21 -5.66 -13.23
N GLU A 153 0.80 -5.00 -12.14
CA GLU A 153 0.90 -5.58 -10.81
C GLU A 153 -0.03 -6.79 -10.68
N THR A 154 0.55 -7.93 -10.24
CA THR A 154 -0.16 -9.20 -10.08
C THR A 154 -0.62 -9.48 -8.66
N ARG A 155 -0.11 -8.72 -7.69
CA ARG A 155 -0.53 -8.79 -6.29
C ARG A 155 -1.81 -7.96 -6.10
N THR A 156 -2.54 -8.25 -5.05
CA THR A 156 -3.63 -7.36 -4.60
C THR A 156 -3.06 -5.99 -4.27
N ILE A 157 -3.66 -4.93 -4.80
CA ILE A 157 -3.22 -3.54 -4.59
C ILE A 157 -4.12 -2.89 -3.55
N ILE A 158 -3.53 -2.17 -2.58
CA ILE A 158 -4.25 -1.46 -1.53
C ILE A 158 -3.86 0.02 -1.57
N ILE A 159 -4.87 0.89 -1.67
CA ILE A 159 -4.69 2.34 -1.71
C ILE A 159 -5.61 2.97 -0.65
N TYR A 160 -5.10 3.92 0.13
CA TYR A 160 -5.90 4.79 0.98
C TYR A 160 -6.45 5.96 0.17
N GLU A 161 -7.68 6.38 0.46
CA GLU A 161 -8.25 7.50 -0.26
C GLU A 161 -9.19 8.37 0.59
N ALA A 162 -9.09 9.66 0.37
CA ALA A 162 -9.98 10.64 0.98
C ALA A 162 -11.27 10.83 0.15
N PRO A 163 -12.41 11.20 0.76
CA PRO A 163 -13.68 11.27 0.06
C PRO A 163 -13.65 12.22 -1.14
N HIS A 164 -12.99 13.37 -1.01
CA HIS A 164 -12.95 14.40 -2.04
C HIS A 164 -12.09 14.05 -3.26
N HIS A 165 -11.26 13.01 -3.17
CA HIS A 165 -10.46 12.52 -4.29
C HIS A 165 -10.98 11.20 -4.89
N LEU A 166 -11.88 10.49 -4.20
CA LEU A 166 -12.30 9.14 -4.56
C LEU A 166 -12.76 9.02 -6.02
N LYS A 167 -13.66 9.89 -6.47
CA LYS A 167 -14.18 9.85 -7.85
C LYS A 167 -13.08 9.98 -8.90
N LYS A 168 -12.14 10.88 -8.66
CA LYS A 168 -10.98 11.09 -9.54
C LYS A 168 -10.07 9.86 -9.54
N THR A 169 -9.73 9.36 -8.37
CA THR A 169 -8.85 8.20 -8.20
C THR A 169 -9.40 6.95 -8.87
N LEU A 170 -10.70 6.69 -8.75
CA LEU A 170 -11.32 5.57 -9.43
C LEU A 170 -11.19 5.67 -10.96
N LYS A 171 -11.40 6.86 -11.55
CA LYS A 171 -11.25 7.10 -12.99
C LYS A 171 -9.80 6.90 -13.45
N GLU A 172 -8.84 7.45 -12.71
CA GLU A 172 -7.42 7.27 -13.00
C GLU A 172 -7.01 5.80 -12.87
N CYS A 173 -7.42 5.12 -11.80
CA CYS A 173 -7.17 3.68 -11.67
C CYS A 173 -7.79 2.88 -12.83
N ARG A 174 -8.98 3.25 -13.32
CA ARG A 174 -9.60 2.60 -14.48
C ARG A 174 -8.78 2.76 -15.76
N GLU A 175 -8.21 3.93 -15.97
CA GLU A 175 -7.36 4.22 -17.13
C GLU A 175 -6.08 3.37 -17.14
N TYR A 176 -5.41 3.25 -15.99
CA TYR A 176 -4.13 2.54 -15.90
C TYR A 176 -4.28 1.04 -15.64
N LEU A 177 -5.18 0.64 -14.76
CA LEU A 177 -5.32 -0.75 -14.33
C LEU A 177 -6.30 -1.57 -15.19
N GLY A 178 -7.14 -0.91 -15.99
CA GLY A 178 -8.24 -1.57 -16.70
C GLY A 178 -9.46 -1.80 -15.79
N ASN A 179 -10.46 -2.53 -16.28
CA ASN A 179 -11.70 -2.80 -15.50
C ASN A 179 -11.53 -4.01 -14.57
N ARG A 180 -10.69 -3.87 -13.56
CA ARG A 180 -10.45 -4.92 -12.56
C ARG A 180 -11.58 -5.02 -11.55
N ASN A 181 -11.71 -6.20 -10.95
CA ASN A 181 -12.48 -6.34 -9.72
C ASN A 181 -11.82 -5.57 -8.59
N MET A 182 -12.64 -4.96 -7.76
CA MET A 182 -12.18 -4.23 -6.59
C MET A 182 -13.16 -4.33 -5.43
N THR A 183 -12.68 -4.00 -4.26
CA THR A 183 -13.51 -3.79 -3.07
C THR A 183 -13.19 -2.43 -2.48
N VAL A 184 -14.22 -1.66 -2.23
CA VAL A 184 -14.14 -0.39 -1.49
C VAL A 184 -14.59 -0.66 -0.06
N CYS A 185 -13.71 -0.41 0.91
CA CYS A 185 -14.04 -0.39 2.33
C CYS A 185 -14.13 1.07 2.79
N LYS A 186 -15.20 1.41 3.49
CA LYS A 186 -15.50 2.76 3.95
C LYS A 186 -15.72 2.75 5.44
N GLU A 187 -15.16 3.75 6.16
CA GLU A 187 -15.40 3.97 7.58
C GLU A 187 -15.19 2.70 8.43
N LEU A 188 -14.06 2.00 8.19
CA LEU A 188 -13.70 0.78 8.88
C LEU A 188 -13.80 0.93 10.40
N THR A 189 -14.36 -0.07 11.07
CA THR A 189 -14.61 -0.17 12.52
C THR A 189 -15.61 0.85 13.09
N LYS A 190 -16.00 1.86 12.29
CA LYS A 190 -16.95 2.92 12.72
C LYS A 190 -18.40 2.47 12.54
N ARG A 191 -19.32 3.22 13.14
CA ARG A 191 -20.78 2.95 13.09
C ARG A 191 -21.34 2.77 11.67
N TYR A 192 -20.76 3.45 10.69
CA TYR A 192 -21.19 3.44 9.29
C TYR A 192 -20.23 2.70 8.37
N GLU A 193 -19.56 1.67 8.93
CA GLU A 193 -18.72 0.79 8.15
C GLU A 193 -19.49 0.16 6.99
N GLN A 194 -18.93 0.24 5.81
CA GLN A 194 -19.48 -0.36 4.60
C GLN A 194 -18.38 -1.00 3.77
N LYS A 195 -18.73 -2.07 3.07
CA LYS A 195 -17.91 -2.65 2.01
C LYS A 195 -18.76 -2.88 0.76
N ARG A 196 -18.16 -2.60 -0.39
CA ARG A 196 -18.76 -2.86 -1.69
C ARG A 196 -17.74 -3.54 -2.58
N LYS A 197 -18.10 -4.69 -3.14
CA LYS A 197 -17.30 -5.41 -4.12
C LYS A 197 -17.98 -5.32 -5.49
N SER A 198 -17.25 -4.88 -6.50
CA SER A 198 -17.72 -4.81 -7.89
C SER A 198 -16.53 -4.63 -8.84
N THR A 199 -16.79 -4.42 -10.12
CA THR A 199 -15.79 -3.95 -11.07
C THR A 199 -15.53 -2.44 -10.90
N LEU A 200 -14.40 -1.95 -11.44
CA LEU A 200 -14.09 -0.52 -11.43
C LEU A 200 -15.13 0.32 -12.16
N ASP A 201 -15.66 -0.16 -13.29
CA ASP A 201 -16.69 0.57 -14.04
C ASP A 201 -18.00 0.71 -13.24
N GLU A 202 -18.44 -0.36 -12.58
CA GLU A 202 -19.61 -0.32 -11.70
C GLU A 202 -19.39 0.57 -10.46
N MET A 203 -18.15 0.59 -9.93
CA MET A 203 -17.81 1.44 -8.79
C MET A 203 -17.80 2.92 -9.17
N ILE A 204 -17.29 3.26 -10.36
CA ILE A 204 -17.34 4.62 -10.90
C ILE A 204 -18.81 5.05 -11.06
N ALA A 205 -19.63 4.22 -11.72
CA ALA A 205 -21.05 4.51 -11.90
C ALA A 205 -21.77 4.74 -10.56
N TYR A 206 -21.51 3.89 -9.55
CA TYR A 206 -22.08 4.04 -8.23
C TYR A 206 -21.74 5.40 -7.59
N TYR A 207 -20.47 5.83 -7.65
CA TYR A 207 -20.04 7.09 -7.03
C TYR A 207 -20.36 8.33 -7.89
N GLU A 208 -20.77 8.20 -9.14
CA GLU A 208 -21.37 9.33 -9.86
C GLU A 208 -22.72 9.75 -9.25
N GLU A 209 -23.50 8.77 -8.79
CA GLU A 209 -24.81 9.01 -8.16
C GLU A 209 -24.75 9.22 -6.65
N ASN A 210 -23.68 8.72 -5.99
CA ASN A 210 -23.54 8.74 -4.54
C ASN A 210 -22.33 9.59 -4.12
N GLU A 211 -22.59 10.64 -3.33
CA GLU A 211 -21.49 11.50 -2.88
C GLU A 211 -20.60 10.82 -1.85
N PRO A 212 -19.28 10.74 -2.09
CA PRO A 212 -18.33 10.14 -1.15
C PRO A 212 -18.27 10.89 0.17
N ARG A 213 -18.30 10.15 1.30
CA ARG A 213 -18.13 10.67 2.66
C ARG A 213 -17.34 9.69 3.50
N GLY A 214 -16.55 10.20 4.44
CA GLY A 214 -15.72 9.39 5.32
C GLY A 214 -14.42 8.93 4.66
N GLU A 215 -13.74 7.96 5.24
CA GLU A 215 -12.43 7.48 4.85
C GLU A 215 -12.55 6.15 4.08
N TYR A 216 -11.67 5.96 3.12
CA TYR A 216 -11.74 4.83 2.19
C TYR A 216 -10.45 4.04 2.14
N VAL A 217 -10.59 2.72 2.04
CA VAL A 217 -9.52 1.81 1.60
C VAL A 217 -9.99 1.13 0.32
N LEU A 218 -9.23 1.30 -0.74
CA LEU A 218 -9.47 0.74 -2.07
C LEU A 218 -8.60 -0.50 -2.24
N ILE A 219 -9.21 -1.62 -2.59
CA ILE A 219 -8.50 -2.89 -2.77
C ILE A 219 -8.81 -3.41 -4.15
N PHE A 220 -7.78 -3.48 -5.00
CA PHE A 220 -7.91 -3.93 -6.38
C PHE A 220 -7.35 -5.34 -6.53
N GLU A 221 -8.01 -6.15 -7.32
CA GLU A 221 -7.46 -7.42 -7.78
C GLU A 221 -6.20 -7.18 -8.61
N GLY A 222 -5.17 -7.97 -8.40
CA GLY A 222 -3.97 -7.96 -9.23
C GLY A 222 -4.27 -8.50 -10.63
N LYS A 223 -3.48 -8.11 -11.62
CA LYS A 223 -3.58 -8.64 -12.99
C LYS A 223 -3.25 -10.12 -13.00
N SER A 224 -4.04 -10.94 -13.67
CA SER A 224 -3.77 -12.36 -13.75
C SER A 224 -2.54 -12.64 -14.62
N LEU A 225 -1.81 -13.71 -14.30
CA LEU A 225 -0.69 -14.16 -15.13
C LEU A 225 -1.14 -14.59 -16.55
N GLN A 226 -2.40 -14.98 -16.68
CA GLN A 226 -3.02 -15.31 -17.94
C GLN A 226 -3.18 -14.06 -18.81
N GLU A 227 -3.81 -13.01 -18.28
CA GLU A 227 -3.97 -11.71 -18.96
C GLU A 227 -2.63 -11.13 -19.40
N LEU A 228 -1.60 -11.18 -18.52
CA LEU A 228 -0.25 -10.70 -18.86
C LEU A 228 0.37 -11.48 -20.03
N LYS A 229 0.12 -12.79 -20.11
CA LYS A 229 0.60 -13.61 -21.23
C LYS A 229 -0.14 -13.27 -22.51
N GLU A 230 -1.47 -13.12 -22.43
CA GLU A 230 -2.31 -12.81 -23.57
C GLU A 230 -1.98 -11.43 -24.17
N GLU A 231 -1.79 -10.41 -23.32
CA GLU A 231 -1.37 -9.08 -23.77
C GLU A 231 0.00 -9.11 -24.46
N LYS A 232 1.00 -9.75 -23.84
CA LYS A 232 2.32 -9.92 -24.46
C LYS A 232 2.23 -10.67 -25.79
N GLN A 233 1.38 -11.69 -25.85
CA GLN A 233 1.17 -12.43 -27.09
C GLN A 233 0.52 -11.56 -28.16
N GLN A 234 -0.46 -10.70 -27.78
CA GLN A 234 -1.09 -9.75 -28.70
C GLN A 234 -0.08 -8.70 -29.21
N GLU A 235 0.77 -8.16 -28.35
CA GLU A 235 1.85 -7.25 -28.73
C GLU A 235 2.78 -7.88 -29.78
N TRP A 236 3.22 -9.12 -29.53
CA TRP A 236 4.05 -9.87 -30.49
C TRP A 236 3.32 -10.20 -31.79
N ASN A 237 2.02 -10.39 -31.75
CA ASN A 237 1.22 -10.66 -32.94
C ASN A 237 1.02 -9.43 -33.84
N GLN A 238 1.29 -8.21 -33.35
CA GLN A 238 1.31 -6.99 -34.16
C GLN A 238 2.53 -6.94 -35.09
N LEU A 239 3.63 -7.59 -34.71
CA LEU A 239 4.81 -7.72 -35.58
C LEU A 239 4.64 -8.88 -36.56
N THR A 240 5.23 -8.78 -37.74
CA THR A 240 5.40 -9.93 -38.62
C THR A 240 6.33 -10.97 -37.98
N VAL A 241 6.28 -12.22 -38.43
CA VAL A 241 7.20 -13.25 -37.91
C VAL A 241 8.67 -12.92 -38.21
N PRO A 242 9.04 -12.40 -39.42
CA PRO A 242 10.40 -11.94 -39.66
C PRO A 242 10.86 -10.87 -38.69
N GLU A 243 10.09 -9.79 -38.47
CA GLU A 243 10.43 -8.70 -37.54
C GLU A 243 10.61 -9.23 -36.11
N HIS A 244 9.76 -10.15 -35.65
CA HIS A 244 9.88 -10.76 -34.34
C HIS A 244 11.13 -11.66 -34.25
N MET A 245 11.52 -12.34 -35.32
CA MET A 245 12.78 -13.08 -35.40
C MET A 245 13.98 -12.13 -35.32
N ASP A 246 13.98 -11.04 -36.09
CA ASP A 246 15.06 -10.06 -36.11
C ASP A 246 15.30 -9.45 -34.73
N HIS A 247 14.23 -9.14 -33.97
CA HIS A 247 14.35 -8.68 -32.59
C HIS A 247 15.21 -9.60 -31.69
N TYR A 248 15.11 -10.93 -31.85
CA TYR A 248 15.93 -11.86 -31.05
C TYR A 248 17.31 -12.10 -31.66
N LEU A 249 17.45 -12.04 -32.98
CA LEU A 249 18.73 -12.16 -33.65
C LEU A 249 19.64 -10.95 -33.32
N GLU A 250 19.11 -9.73 -33.31
CA GLU A 250 19.81 -8.50 -32.91
C GLU A 250 20.27 -8.55 -31.44
N LYS A 251 19.56 -9.28 -30.58
CA LYS A 251 19.96 -9.55 -29.20
C LYS A 251 21.01 -10.67 -29.06
N GLY A 252 21.55 -11.18 -30.17
CA GLY A 252 22.60 -12.17 -30.20
C GLY A 252 22.13 -13.62 -30.06
N MET A 253 20.83 -13.90 -30.18
CA MET A 253 20.36 -15.29 -30.20
C MET A 253 20.66 -15.95 -31.54
N ASP A 254 21.04 -17.24 -31.50
CA ASP A 254 21.10 -18.04 -32.73
C ASP A 254 19.69 -18.27 -33.32
N LYS A 255 19.62 -18.50 -34.64
CA LYS A 255 18.38 -18.65 -35.39
C LYS A 255 17.46 -19.74 -34.83
N LYS A 256 18.00 -20.85 -34.31
CA LYS A 256 17.23 -21.96 -33.76
C LYS A 256 16.59 -21.61 -32.42
N SER A 257 17.32 -20.89 -31.56
CA SER A 257 16.85 -20.37 -30.27
C SER A 257 15.83 -19.25 -30.46
N ALA A 258 16.10 -18.30 -31.35
CA ALA A 258 15.17 -17.24 -31.69
C ALA A 258 13.81 -17.78 -32.18
N MET A 259 13.83 -18.74 -33.11
CA MET A 259 12.61 -19.41 -33.61
C MET A 259 11.82 -20.12 -32.49
N LYS A 260 12.53 -20.73 -31.51
CA LYS A 260 11.87 -21.36 -30.34
C LYS A 260 11.21 -20.33 -29.44
N GLN A 261 11.89 -19.19 -29.25
CA GLN A 261 11.38 -18.11 -28.43
C GLN A 261 10.17 -17.42 -29.08
N VAL A 262 10.25 -17.10 -30.38
CA VAL A 262 9.14 -16.54 -31.17
C VAL A 262 7.91 -17.44 -31.12
N ALA A 263 8.08 -18.77 -31.30
CA ALA A 263 7.01 -19.73 -31.18
C ALA A 263 6.34 -19.72 -29.80
N LYS A 264 7.16 -19.66 -28.75
CA LYS A 264 6.68 -19.57 -27.36
C LYS A 264 5.90 -18.27 -27.10
N ASP A 265 6.43 -17.13 -27.56
CA ASP A 265 5.84 -15.81 -27.34
C ASP A 265 4.49 -15.64 -28.06
N ARG A 266 4.37 -16.23 -29.24
CA ARG A 266 3.14 -16.24 -30.05
C ARG A 266 2.16 -17.35 -29.67
N GLY A 267 2.57 -18.25 -28.77
CA GLY A 267 1.72 -19.41 -28.41
C GLY A 267 1.48 -20.40 -29.53
N VAL A 268 2.37 -20.49 -30.52
CA VAL A 268 2.27 -21.37 -31.68
C VAL A 268 3.39 -22.42 -31.73
N SER A 269 3.32 -23.39 -32.61
CA SER A 269 4.39 -24.37 -32.74
C SER A 269 5.60 -23.79 -33.52
N LYS A 270 6.79 -24.33 -33.26
CA LYS A 270 8.01 -23.99 -34.01
C LYS A 270 7.85 -24.29 -35.52
N ARG A 271 7.05 -25.28 -35.85
CA ARG A 271 6.73 -25.64 -37.25
C ARG A 271 5.94 -24.52 -37.94
N ASP A 272 4.99 -23.91 -37.26
CA ASP A 272 4.19 -22.82 -37.80
C ASP A 272 5.07 -21.59 -38.11
N ILE A 273 6.00 -21.25 -37.21
CA ILE A 273 6.98 -20.18 -37.44
C ILE A 273 7.85 -20.50 -38.65
N TYR A 274 8.34 -21.72 -38.76
CA TYR A 274 9.16 -22.13 -39.89
C TYR A 274 8.40 -22.01 -41.22
N GLN A 275 7.14 -22.47 -41.25
CA GLN A 275 6.29 -22.36 -42.44
C GLN A 275 6.01 -20.90 -42.82
N GLU A 276 5.77 -20.03 -41.85
CA GLU A 276 5.56 -18.60 -42.07
C GLU A 276 6.79 -17.93 -42.72
N LEU A 277 7.98 -18.28 -42.23
CA LEU A 277 9.26 -17.76 -42.76
C LEU A 277 9.57 -18.26 -44.18
N LEU A 278 8.91 -19.34 -44.64
CA LEU A 278 9.07 -19.85 -45.99
C LEU A 278 8.10 -19.28 -47.01
N LYS A 279 7.07 -18.57 -46.55
CA LYS A 279 6.05 -17.92 -47.39
C LYS A 279 6.53 -16.61 -48.01
N LYS A 280 7.78 -16.52 -48.46
CA LYS A 280 8.31 -15.34 -49.17
C LYS A 280 7.83 -15.30 -50.60
#